data_76cb465a7d0534fafa880668cbb21f06
#
_entry.id   76cb465a7d0534fafa880668cbb21f06
#
_cell.length_a   1.000
_cell.length_b   1.000
_cell.length_c   1.000
_cell.angle_alpha   90.00
_cell.angle_beta   90.00
_cell.angle_gamma   90.00
#
_symmetry.space_group_name_H-M   'P 1'
#
loop_
_entity.id
_entity.type
_entity.pdbx_description
1 polymer ?
#
loop_
_entity_poly.entity_id
_entity_poly.type
_entity_poly.pdbx_seq_one_letter_code
_entity_poly.pdbx_strand_id
1 'polypeptide(L)'
;MVLVEIMVIHHFPDKSTGKLWSLFGTEPHEIGILKMLPADTALALSYEFNAKALMEWLPELAKASGDEAIQDQFDQAMQMADMMIGLRDLVGSFGNQVGLFVTLDAANTIPLPPEMGGEIPTPGLGLVMKVKDDKIADMVLIALESSPIPFEKQSIEGIEAHVLTEPAPTPFPLAPALFKLDDYIVAASNTELAAKIIATHRGDKAGLTGTDEFQRLAKGLDLKGNHFFFASELIGKTVAPIIETAMEANPLPPGFPDIDWAAAYNMQTLGLVRVEPDGFVVENHSTSGLFNSVAMQAGVVPVAVGAGMLLPALAQAKTRAQRIACVNNLKQIGLAFRIYATDNQDRFPWQVPQVEGGTAKIARPRSDTDALLDSNGKPIFDASAWQHFQVL
;
A
#
# COMPACT_ATOMS: atom_id res chain seq x y z
N MET A 1 14.53 -6.87 -30.89
CA MET A 1 15.81 -6.16 -30.63
C MET A 1 15.72 -5.60 -29.25
N VAL A 2 16.73 -5.76 -28.39
CA VAL A 2 16.77 -5.13 -27.07
C VAL A 2 17.61 -3.87 -27.20
N LEU A 3 17.07 -2.75 -26.75
CA LEU A 3 17.79 -1.47 -26.63
C LEU A 3 18.41 -1.42 -25.24
N VAL A 4 19.67 -1.04 -25.18
CA VAL A 4 20.42 -0.83 -23.93
C VAL A 4 20.64 0.67 -23.80
N GLU A 5 20.18 1.22 -22.71
CA GLU A 5 20.25 2.65 -22.42
C GLU A 5 20.84 2.84 -21.02
N ILE A 6 21.83 3.70 -20.93
CA ILE A 6 22.50 4.03 -19.66
C ILE A 6 22.36 5.52 -19.44
N MET A 7 21.78 5.90 -18.30
CA MET A 7 21.68 7.29 -17.85
C MET A 7 22.47 7.43 -16.56
N VAL A 8 23.32 8.45 -16.50
CA VAL A 8 24.08 8.78 -15.30
C VAL A 8 23.61 10.14 -14.79
N ILE A 9 23.19 10.18 -13.53
CA ILE A 9 22.78 11.38 -12.84
C ILE A 9 23.84 11.70 -11.80
N HIS A 10 24.73 12.63 -12.12
CA HIS A 10 25.79 13.06 -11.19
C HIS A 10 25.23 14.02 -10.13
N HIS A 11 25.62 13.83 -8.89
CA HIS A 11 25.52 14.86 -7.88
C HIS A 11 26.84 15.66 -7.81
N PHE A 12 26.78 16.87 -7.30
CA PHE A 12 27.95 17.72 -7.16
C PHE A 12 28.96 17.09 -6.20
N PRO A 13 30.24 16.96 -6.56
CA PRO A 13 31.26 16.27 -5.76
C PRO A 13 31.42 16.81 -4.32
N ASP A 14 31.22 18.10 -4.13
CA ASP A 14 31.25 18.77 -2.82
C ASP A 14 30.00 18.49 -1.96
N LYS A 15 28.98 17.85 -2.52
CA LYS A 15 27.72 17.44 -1.88
C LYS A 15 27.47 15.94 -1.90
N SER A 16 28.51 15.15 -2.20
CA SER A 16 28.46 13.67 -2.22
C SER A 16 27.99 13.06 -0.87
N THR A 17 28.17 13.80 0.23
CA THR A 17 27.68 13.45 1.57
C THR A 17 26.26 13.93 1.83
N GLY A 18 25.54 14.39 0.81
CA GLY A 18 24.17 14.85 0.92
C GLY A 18 23.24 13.74 1.42
N LYS A 19 22.53 13.99 2.53
CA LYS A 19 21.69 13.01 3.21
C LYS A 19 20.56 12.48 2.33
N LEU A 20 20.09 13.29 1.37
CA LEU A 20 19.05 12.86 0.43
C LEU A 20 19.47 11.62 -0.36
N TRP A 21 20.74 11.55 -0.80
CA TRP A 21 21.23 10.43 -1.60
C TRP A 21 21.32 9.14 -0.80
N SER A 22 21.69 9.23 0.49
CA SER A 22 21.78 8.07 1.38
C SER A 22 20.42 7.42 1.67
N LEU A 23 19.32 8.07 1.33
CA LEU A 23 17.98 7.49 1.49
C LEU A 23 17.70 6.38 0.47
N PHE A 24 18.35 6.41 -0.69
CA PHE A 24 18.09 5.48 -1.81
C PHE A 24 19.07 4.31 -1.88
N GLY A 25 19.87 4.11 -0.85
CA GLY A 25 20.86 3.06 -0.76
C GLY A 25 22.28 3.61 -0.70
N THR A 26 23.26 2.72 -0.56
CA THR A 26 24.68 3.10 -0.45
C THR A 26 25.54 2.37 -1.47
N GLU A 27 25.48 1.04 -1.49
CA GLU A 27 26.28 0.20 -2.39
C GLU A 27 25.37 -0.76 -3.16
N PRO A 28 25.60 -0.96 -4.46
CA PRO A 28 24.86 -1.94 -5.25
C PRO A 28 25.01 -3.36 -4.68
N HIS A 29 23.92 -4.07 -4.55
CA HIS A 29 23.88 -5.43 -4.03
C HIS A 29 22.98 -6.34 -4.89
N GLU A 30 22.97 -7.63 -4.64
CA GLU A 30 22.04 -8.56 -5.28
C GLU A 30 20.59 -8.17 -5.00
N ILE A 31 19.74 -8.23 -6.02
CA ILE A 31 18.30 -7.95 -5.91
C ILE A 31 17.61 -9.16 -5.30
N GLY A 32 17.42 -9.12 -3.98
CA GLY A 32 16.94 -10.27 -3.21
C GLY A 32 15.55 -10.78 -3.62
N ILE A 33 14.66 -9.90 -4.06
CA ILE A 33 13.31 -10.27 -4.51
C ILE A 33 13.32 -11.22 -5.71
N LEU A 34 14.36 -11.21 -6.55
CA LEU A 34 14.44 -12.06 -7.74
C LEU A 34 14.33 -13.56 -7.43
N LYS A 35 14.72 -13.97 -6.21
CA LYS A 35 14.62 -15.36 -5.76
C LYS A 35 13.18 -15.80 -5.45
N MET A 36 12.26 -14.84 -5.35
CA MET A 36 10.87 -15.07 -4.95
C MET A 36 9.86 -14.81 -6.07
N LEU A 37 10.30 -14.23 -7.19
CA LEU A 37 9.42 -13.88 -8.30
C LEU A 37 9.04 -15.12 -9.12
N PRO A 38 7.76 -15.53 -9.19
CA PRO A 38 7.30 -16.62 -10.04
C PRO A 38 7.52 -16.34 -11.53
N ALA A 39 7.53 -17.38 -12.35
CA ALA A 39 7.76 -17.27 -13.80
C ALA A 39 6.68 -16.45 -14.54
N ASP A 40 5.46 -16.41 -14.00
CA ASP A 40 4.32 -15.64 -14.51
C ASP A 40 4.28 -14.19 -13.99
N THR A 41 5.40 -13.67 -13.47
CA THR A 41 5.53 -12.28 -13.05
C THR A 41 5.42 -11.36 -14.26
N ALA A 42 4.42 -10.50 -14.25
CA ALA A 42 4.18 -9.51 -15.30
C ALA A 42 4.85 -8.16 -14.98
N LEU A 43 4.87 -7.78 -13.71
CA LEU A 43 5.50 -6.55 -13.21
C LEU A 43 6.25 -6.86 -11.93
N ALA A 44 7.44 -6.30 -11.76
CA ALA A 44 8.14 -6.34 -10.48
C ALA A 44 8.92 -5.05 -10.24
N LEU A 45 8.86 -4.58 -9.00
CA LEU A 45 9.55 -3.41 -8.50
C LEU A 45 10.29 -3.79 -7.22
N SER A 46 11.51 -3.35 -7.06
CA SER A 46 12.23 -3.43 -5.79
C SER A 46 12.93 -2.12 -5.53
N TYR A 47 12.74 -1.59 -4.34
CA TYR A 47 13.34 -0.33 -3.91
C TYR A 47 14.13 -0.55 -2.62
N GLU A 48 15.31 0.05 -2.58
CA GLU A 48 16.02 0.25 -1.33
C GLU A 48 15.68 1.61 -0.75
N PHE A 49 15.34 1.62 0.54
CA PHE A 49 15.05 2.85 1.26
C PHE A 49 15.65 2.80 2.66
N ASN A 50 16.60 3.67 2.93
CA ASN A 50 17.28 3.75 4.21
C ASN A 50 16.44 4.54 5.23
N ALA A 51 15.49 3.84 5.87
CA ALA A 51 14.62 4.44 6.87
C ALA A 51 15.38 5.00 8.08
N LYS A 52 16.52 4.37 8.45
CA LYS A 52 17.36 4.86 9.54
C LYS A 52 17.98 6.23 9.20
N ALA A 53 18.52 6.38 7.99
CA ALA A 53 19.07 7.66 7.54
C ALA A 53 17.98 8.76 7.50
N LEU A 54 16.76 8.43 7.10
CA LEU A 54 15.64 9.37 7.16
C LEU A 54 15.35 9.78 8.60
N MET A 55 15.25 8.83 9.53
CA MET A 55 14.99 9.09 10.94
C MET A 55 16.07 9.98 11.60
N GLU A 56 17.30 9.82 11.18
CA GLU A 56 18.42 10.67 11.64
C GLU A 56 18.39 12.05 11.03
N TRP A 57 17.83 12.19 9.83
CA TRP A 57 17.75 13.47 9.12
C TRP A 57 16.53 14.34 9.50
N LEU A 58 15.40 13.73 9.83
CA LEU A 58 14.17 14.45 10.17
C LEU A 58 14.33 15.51 11.28
N PRO A 59 15.03 15.24 12.42
CA PRO A 59 15.28 16.26 13.44
C PRO A 59 16.06 17.47 12.93
N GLU A 60 17.00 17.24 12.02
CA GLU A 60 17.78 18.34 11.43
C GLU A 60 16.93 19.19 10.48
N LEU A 61 16.00 18.56 9.73
CA LEU A 61 15.03 19.28 8.91
C LEU A 61 14.08 20.10 9.78
N ALA A 62 13.59 19.56 10.89
CA ALA A 62 12.78 20.32 11.83
C ALA A 62 13.54 21.53 12.39
N LYS A 63 14.81 21.34 12.76
CA LYS A 63 15.69 22.43 13.23
C LYS A 63 15.99 23.46 12.15
N ALA A 64 16.14 23.03 10.89
CA ALA A 64 16.41 23.91 9.75
C ALA A 64 15.23 24.84 9.41
N SER A 65 14.00 24.53 9.90
CA SER A 65 12.84 25.42 9.75
C SER A 65 13.03 26.76 10.45
N GLY A 66 13.87 26.81 11.50
CA GLY A 66 14.07 28.01 12.33
C GLY A 66 12.90 28.33 13.25
N ASP A 67 11.86 27.49 13.30
CA ASP A 67 10.66 27.67 14.12
C ASP A 67 10.71 26.70 15.32
N GLU A 68 10.84 27.25 16.53
CA GLU A 68 10.89 26.45 17.77
C GLU A 68 9.60 25.65 17.98
N ALA A 69 8.44 26.16 17.58
CA ALA A 69 7.19 25.44 17.74
C ALA A 69 7.12 24.20 16.85
N ILE A 70 7.66 24.26 15.64
CA ILE A 70 7.78 23.11 14.75
C ILE A 70 8.74 22.07 15.34
N GLN A 71 9.85 22.50 15.92
CA GLN A 71 10.81 21.59 16.57
C GLN A 71 10.17 20.87 17.76
N ASP A 72 9.52 21.62 18.66
CA ASP A 72 8.85 21.04 19.83
C ASP A 72 7.74 20.06 19.44
N GLN A 73 6.91 20.39 18.46
CA GLN A 73 5.87 19.51 17.96
C GLN A 73 6.45 18.23 17.34
N PHE A 74 7.54 18.36 16.58
CA PHE A 74 8.21 17.22 15.99
C PHE A 74 8.78 16.28 17.08
N ASP A 75 9.50 16.84 18.05
CA ASP A 75 10.11 16.08 19.14
C ASP A 75 9.04 15.34 19.97
N GLN A 76 7.93 16.02 20.28
CA GLN A 76 6.79 15.40 20.97
C GLN A 76 6.17 14.27 20.14
N ALA A 77 5.96 14.48 18.85
CA ALA A 77 5.40 13.46 17.96
C ALA A 77 6.32 12.22 17.86
N MET A 78 7.63 12.45 17.74
CA MET A 78 8.61 11.38 17.69
C MET A 78 8.69 10.60 19.00
N GLN A 79 8.67 11.30 20.13
CA GLN A 79 8.66 10.67 21.45
C GLN A 79 7.38 9.85 21.68
N MET A 80 6.23 10.39 21.25
CA MET A 80 4.94 9.69 21.34
C MET A 80 4.93 8.44 20.44
N ALA A 81 5.39 8.54 19.20
CA ALA A 81 5.48 7.39 18.30
C ALA A 81 6.41 6.30 18.83
N ASP A 82 7.56 6.70 19.39
CA ASP A 82 8.50 5.75 19.99
C ASP A 82 7.91 5.04 21.22
N MET A 83 7.18 5.79 22.06
CA MET A 83 6.48 5.24 23.24
C MET A 83 5.33 4.30 22.85
N MET A 84 4.56 4.64 21.80
CA MET A 84 3.37 3.88 21.39
C MET A 84 3.71 2.61 20.63
N ILE A 85 4.68 2.66 19.72
CA ILE A 85 4.97 1.57 18.79
C ILE A 85 6.44 1.16 18.73
N GLY A 86 7.32 1.75 19.56
CA GLY A 86 8.75 1.48 19.47
C GLY A 86 9.36 1.87 18.12
N LEU A 87 8.99 3.05 17.58
CA LEU A 87 9.31 3.47 16.21
C LEU A 87 10.80 3.31 15.86
N ARG A 88 11.72 3.67 16.77
CA ARG A 88 13.17 3.54 16.53
C ARG A 88 13.61 2.09 16.39
N ASP A 89 13.05 1.21 17.20
CA ASP A 89 13.31 -0.23 17.14
C ASP A 89 12.79 -0.83 15.85
N LEU A 90 11.57 -0.45 15.42
CA LEU A 90 10.99 -0.89 14.15
C LEU A 90 11.82 -0.43 12.95
N VAL A 91 12.23 0.84 12.93
CA VAL A 91 13.12 1.36 11.88
C VAL A 91 14.48 0.64 11.90
N GLY A 92 14.99 0.31 13.08
CA GLY A 92 16.21 -0.50 13.24
C GLY A 92 16.08 -1.91 12.66
N SER A 93 14.89 -2.51 12.78
CA SER A 93 14.56 -3.87 12.30
C SER A 93 14.26 -3.92 10.78
N PHE A 94 13.98 -2.79 10.17
CA PHE A 94 13.74 -2.73 8.72
C PHE A 94 15.01 -3.03 7.93
N GLY A 95 14.90 -3.93 6.94
CA GLY A 95 16.01 -4.39 6.10
C GLY A 95 16.30 -3.51 4.89
N ASN A 96 15.69 -2.33 4.83
CA ASN A 96 15.83 -1.30 3.79
C ASN A 96 15.33 -1.70 2.39
N GLN A 97 14.80 -2.89 2.18
CA GLN A 97 14.30 -3.34 0.88
C GLN A 97 12.80 -3.61 0.94
N VAL A 98 12.10 -3.08 -0.05
CA VAL A 98 10.68 -3.37 -0.29
C VAL A 98 10.51 -3.75 -1.75
N GLY A 99 9.74 -4.80 -2.00
CA GLY A 99 9.40 -5.26 -3.33
C GLY A 99 7.90 -5.37 -3.51
N LEU A 100 7.42 -5.02 -4.69
CA LEU A 100 6.05 -5.19 -5.13
C LEU A 100 6.07 -5.90 -6.48
N PHE A 101 5.21 -6.87 -6.68
CA PHE A 101 5.09 -7.52 -7.98
C PHE A 101 3.66 -7.98 -8.27
N VAL A 102 3.39 -8.11 -9.55
CA VAL A 102 2.12 -8.61 -10.09
C VAL A 102 2.42 -9.82 -10.95
N THR A 103 1.68 -10.90 -10.73
CA THR A 103 1.66 -12.08 -11.60
C THR A 103 0.40 -12.10 -12.44
N LEU A 104 0.46 -12.71 -13.62
CA LEU A 104 -0.68 -12.95 -14.50
C LEU A 104 -0.71 -14.42 -14.84
N ASP A 105 -1.55 -15.19 -14.14
CA ASP A 105 -1.66 -16.63 -14.33
C ASP A 105 -2.54 -16.97 -15.53
N ALA A 106 -1.91 -17.24 -16.67
CA ALA A 106 -2.61 -17.59 -17.90
C ALA A 106 -3.27 -18.98 -17.86
N ALA A 107 -2.93 -19.84 -16.90
CA ALA A 107 -3.56 -21.13 -16.73
C ALA A 107 -4.94 -21.01 -16.04
N ASN A 108 -5.15 -19.95 -15.30
CA ASN A 108 -6.39 -19.62 -14.62
C ASN A 108 -6.88 -18.25 -15.11
N THR A 109 -8.08 -18.19 -15.65
CA THR A 109 -8.67 -16.94 -16.15
C THR A 109 -9.88 -16.54 -15.33
N ILE A 110 -10.17 -15.23 -15.33
CA ILE A 110 -11.37 -14.67 -14.73
C ILE A 110 -12.14 -13.91 -15.80
N PRO A 111 -13.49 -14.04 -15.82
CA PRO A 111 -14.31 -13.32 -16.78
C PRO A 111 -14.29 -11.80 -16.48
N LEU A 112 -14.19 -11.02 -17.53
CA LEU A 112 -14.41 -9.56 -17.47
C LEU A 112 -15.92 -9.25 -17.33
N PRO A 113 -16.27 -8.03 -16.84
CA PRO A 113 -17.64 -7.57 -16.88
C PRO A 113 -18.26 -7.74 -18.27
N PRO A 114 -19.58 -8.07 -18.39
CA PRO A 114 -20.22 -8.33 -19.68
C PRO A 114 -20.06 -7.22 -20.71
N GLU A 115 -19.91 -5.96 -20.25
CA GLU A 115 -19.72 -4.78 -21.11
C GLU A 115 -18.36 -4.76 -21.79
N MET A 116 -17.36 -5.43 -21.21
CA MET A 116 -15.98 -5.50 -21.71
C MET A 116 -15.74 -6.79 -22.50
N GLY A 117 -16.50 -7.84 -22.21
CA GLY A 117 -16.37 -9.17 -22.83
C GLY A 117 -15.01 -9.83 -22.63
N GLY A 118 -14.95 -11.18 -22.77
CA GLY A 118 -13.71 -11.92 -22.70
C GLY A 118 -13.26 -12.31 -21.27
N GLU A 119 -12.03 -12.80 -21.18
CA GLU A 119 -11.40 -13.27 -19.94
C GLU A 119 -9.99 -12.73 -19.85
N ILE A 120 -9.49 -12.53 -18.62
CA ILE A 120 -8.10 -12.15 -18.38
C ILE A 120 -7.40 -13.19 -17.50
N PRO A 121 -6.08 -13.35 -17.62
CA PRO A 121 -5.29 -14.12 -16.68
C PRO A 121 -5.55 -13.68 -15.25
N THR A 122 -5.64 -14.64 -14.31
CA THR A 122 -5.86 -14.30 -12.91
C THR A 122 -4.68 -13.50 -12.37
N PRO A 123 -4.92 -12.25 -11.91
CA PRO A 123 -3.86 -11.45 -11.35
C PRO A 123 -3.53 -11.87 -9.92
N GLY A 124 -2.25 -11.88 -9.60
CA GLY A 124 -1.74 -12.02 -8.24
C GLY A 124 -0.90 -10.82 -7.86
N LEU A 125 -1.03 -10.35 -6.61
CA LEU A 125 -0.24 -9.25 -6.06
C LEU A 125 0.63 -9.77 -4.92
N GLY A 126 1.94 -9.54 -5.00
CA GLY A 126 2.90 -9.85 -3.96
C GLY A 126 3.59 -8.60 -3.44
N LEU A 127 3.67 -8.47 -2.12
CA LEU A 127 4.47 -7.47 -1.41
C LEU A 127 5.52 -8.19 -0.57
N VAL A 128 6.75 -7.71 -0.63
CA VAL A 128 7.89 -8.30 0.07
C VAL A 128 8.62 -7.19 0.81
N MET A 129 8.91 -7.38 2.07
CA MET A 129 9.67 -6.44 2.88
C MET A 129 10.80 -7.17 3.59
N LYS A 130 12.03 -6.73 3.38
CA LYS A 130 13.19 -7.27 4.10
C LYS A 130 13.22 -6.80 5.54
N VAL A 131 13.53 -7.70 6.44
CA VAL A 131 13.67 -7.42 7.88
C VAL A 131 15.01 -7.95 8.39
N LYS A 132 15.56 -7.32 9.43
CA LYS A 132 16.83 -7.73 10.06
C LYS A 132 16.62 -8.67 11.24
N ASP A 133 15.44 -8.61 11.85
CA ASP A 133 15.03 -9.41 12.99
C ASP A 133 13.50 -9.62 12.96
N ASP A 134 12.96 -10.26 14.01
CA ASP A 134 11.53 -10.65 14.07
C ASP A 134 10.60 -9.54 14.57
N LYS A 135 11.09 -8.41 15.06
CA LYS A 135 10.27 -7.38 15.71
C LYS A 135 9.12 -6.85 14.83
N ILE A 136 9.40 -6.58 13.56
CA ILE A 136 8.35 -6.13 12.62
C ILE A 136 7.37 -7.28 12.36
N ALA A 137 7.86 -8.50 12.16
CA ALA A 137 7.00 -9.66 11.95
C ALA A 137 6.09 -9.88 13.16
N ASP A 138 6.64 -9.90 14.37
CA ASP A 138 5.89 -10.06 15.62
C ASP A 138 4.84 -8.96 15.79
N MET A 139 5.20 -7.70 15.53
CA MET A 139 4.25 -6.59 15.60
C MET A 139 3.09 -6.76 14.61
N VAL A 140 3.40 -7.15 13.38
CA VAL A 140 2.38 -7.38 12.33
C VAL A 140 1.48 -8.56 12.74
N LEU A 141 2.04 -9.66 13.26
CA LEU A 141 1.28 -10.82 13.71
C LEU A 141 0.36 -10.47 14.89
N ILE A 142 0.86 -9.74 15.90
CA ILE A 142 0.04 -9.25 17.01
C ILE A 142 -1.09 -8.34 16.50
N ALA A 143 -0.81 -7.47 15.54
CA ALA A 143 -1.82 -6.61 14.95
C ALA A 143 -2.89 -7.41 14.19
N LEU A 144 -2.52 -8.48 13.47
CA LEU A 144 -3.46 -9.38 12.82
C LEU A 144 -4.33 -10.15 13.81
N GLU A 145 -3.73 -10.72 14.86
CA GLU A 145 -4.44 -11.46 15.91
C GLU A 145 -5.41 -10.56 16.70
N SER A 146 -5.07 -9.28 16.83
CA SER A 146 -5.92 -8.27 17.50
C SER A 146 -6.94 -7.64 16.57
N SER A 147 -6.86 -7.94 15.27
CA SER A 147 -7.73 -7.38 14.25
C SER A 147 -9.14 -7.98 14.35
N PRO A 148 -10.20 -7.19 14.13
CA PRO A 148 -11.55 -7.74 13.92
C PRO A 148 -11.70 -8.49 12.59
N ILE A 149 -10.69 -8.46 11.73
CA ILE A 149 -10.66 -9.17 10.46
C ILE A 149 -10.20 -10.60 10.74
N PRO A 150 -10.95 -11.64 10.31
CA PRO A 150 -10.64 -13.03 10.66
C PRO A 150 -9.47 -13.54 9.81
N PHE A 151 -8.31 -13.68 10.46
CA PHE A 151 -7.16 -14.39 9.91
C PHE A 151 -6.99 -15.73 10.64
N GLU A 152 -6.75 -16.79 9.89
CA GLU A 152 -6.45 -18.11 10.45
C GLU A 152 -5.03 -18.55 10.06
N LYS A 153 -4.39 -19.29 10.96
CA LYS A 153 -3.09 -19.90 10.70
C LYS A 153 -3.27 -21.11 9.81
N GLN A 154 -2.59 -21.12 8.68
CA GLN A 154 -2.57 -22.24 7.73
C GLN A 154 -1.13 -22.56 7.37
N SER A 155 -0.85 -23.83 7.08
CA SER A 155 0.46 -24.23 6.55
C SER A 155 0.40 -24.23 5.02
N ILE A 156 1.20 -23.35 4.39
CA ILE A 156 1.35 -23.30 2.93
C ILE A 156 2.75 -23.76 2.59
N GLU A 157 2.88 -24.86 1.86
CA GLU A 157 4.17 -25.46 1.52
C GLU A 157 5.10 -25.62 2.74
N GLY A 158 4.50 -25.95 3.92
CA GLY A 158 5.24 -26.13 5.18
C GLY A 158 5.68 -24.84 5.87
N ILE A 159 5.28 -23.65 5.40
CA ILE A 159 5.45 -22.35 6.04
C ILE A 159 4.13 -21.98 6.73
N GLU A 160 4.20 -21.52 7.99
CA GLU A 160 3.03 -20.98 8.67
C GLU A 160 2.67 -19.61 8.09
N ALA A 161 1.43 -19.47 7.64
CA ALA A 161 0.89 -18.25 7.06
C ALA A 161 -0.42 -17.85 7.78
N HIS A 162 -0.65 -16.56 7.91
CA HIS A 162 -1.93 -15.99 8.35
C HIS A 162 -2.75 -15.66 7.12
N VAL A 163 -3.86 -16.38 6.93
CA VAL A 163 -4.71 -16.29 5.75
C VAL A 163 -6.05 -15.67 6.12
N LEU A 164 -6.51 -14.71 5.34
CA LEU A 164 -7.84 -14.12 5.48
C LEU A 164 -8.91 -15.16 5.10
N THR A 165 -9.80 -15.49 6.04
CA THR A 165 -10.83 -16.55 5.84
C THR A 165 -12.13 -16.03 5.23
N GLU A 166 -12.43 -14.74 5.39
CA GLU A 166 -13.56 -14.10 4.76
C GLU A 166 -13.07 -13.19 3.63
N PRO A 167 -12.95 -13.70 2.39
CA PRO A 167 -12.49 -12.89 1.28
C PRO A 167 -13.43 -11.68 1.07
N ALA A 168 -12.84 -10.52 0.81
CA ALA A 168 -13.63 -9.36 0.44
C ALA A 168 -14.46 -9.68 -0.83
N PRO A 169 -15.69 -9.21 -0.95
CA PRO A 169 -16.48 -9.37 -2.17
C PRO A 169 -15.89 -8.49 -3.28
N THR A 170 -14.88 -9.02 -3.93
CA THR A 170 -14.17 -8.39 -5.06
C THR A 170 -14.31 -9.31 -6.27
N PRO A 171 -14.25 -8.77 -7.49
CA PRO A 171 -14.25 -9.60 -8.70
C PRO A 171 -13.04 -10.56 -8.78
N PHE A 172 -12.04 -10.37 -7.92
CA PHE A 172 -10.84 -11.20 -7.85
C PHE A 172 -10.82 -12.02 -6.56
N PRO A 173 -10.31 -13.26 -6.57
CA PRO A 173 -10.19 -14.08 -5.37
C PRO A 173 -9.11 -13.53 -4.43
N LEU A 174 -9.48 -12.59 -3.57
CA LEU A 174 -8.59 -12.01 -2.58
C LEU A 174 -8.75 -12.73 -1.24
N ALA A 175 -7.87 -13.67 -0.96
CA ALA A 175 -7.68 -14.28 0.35
C ALA A 175 -6.22 -14.07 0.79
N PRO A 176 -5.85 -12.84 1.19
CA PRO A 176 -4.48 -12.49 1.49
C PRO A 176 -3.83 -13.43 2.48
N ALA A 177 -2.62 -13.86 2.16
CA ALA A 177 -1.77 -14.67 3.00
C ALA A 177 -0.53 -13.86 3.40
N LEU A 178 -0.27 -13.78 4.70
CA LEU A 178 0.91 -13.12 5.26
C LEU A 178 1.79 -14.15 5.94
N PHE A 179 3.07 -14.16 5.64
CA PHE A 179 4.03 -15.12 6.18
C PHE A 179 5.44 -14.56 6.21
N LYS A 180 6.30 -15.20 6.99
CA LYS A 180 7.74 -14.93 6.99
C LYS A 180 8.46 -15.97 6.14
N LEU A 181 9.36 -15.51 5.28
CA LEU A 181 10.21 -16.33 4.44
C LEU A 181 11.66 -15.84 4.58
N ASP A 182 12.47 -16.58 5.31
CA ASP A 182 13.82 -16.20 5.75
C ASP A 182 13.84 -14.80 6.40
N ASP A 183 14.55 -13.84 5.81
CA ASP A 183 14.65 -12.44 6.25
C ASP A 183 13.61 -11.52 5.57
N TYR A 184 12.50 -12.09 5.06
CA TYR A 184 11.44 -11.33 4.42
C TYR A 184 10.07 -11.58 5.07
N ILE A 185 9.30 -10.50 5.21
CA ILE A 185 7.85 -10.57 5.41
C ILE A 185 7.21 -10.50 4.04
N VAL A 186 6.35 -11.45 3.73
CA VAL A 186 5.67 -11.58 2.45
C VAL A 186 4.17 -11.50 2.63
N ALA A 187 3.52 -10.66 1.82
CA ALA A 187 2.08 -10.65 1.68
C ALA A 187 1.73 -11.04 0.24
N ALA A 188 0.94 -12.09 0.09
CA ALA A 188 0.42 -12.54 -1.20
C ALA A 188 -1.10 -12.35 -1.24
N SER A 189 -1.65 -11.98 -2.40
CA SER A 189 -3.08 -11.74 -2.57
C SER A 189 -3.96 -12.98 -2.35
N ASN A 190 -3.38 -14.17 -2.47
CA ASN A 190 -4.04 -15.45 -2.23
C ASN A 190 -3.02 -16.54 -1.86
N THR A 191 -3.53 -17.68 -1.41
CA THR A 191 -2.71 -18.82 -0.97
C THR A 191 -2.00 -19.53 -2.13
N GLU A 192 -2.54 -19.47 -3.34
CA GLU A 192 -1.90 -20.04 -4.53
C GLU A 192 -0.63 -19.26 -4.90
N LEU A 193 -0.70 -17.92 -4.89
CA LEU A 193 0.47 -17.07 -5.09
C LEU A 193 1.49 -17.28 -3.97
N ALA A 194 1.05 -17.39 -2.71
CA ALA A 194 1.94 -17.69 -1.59
C ALA A 194 2.70 -19.00 -1.82
N ALA A 195 2.02 -20.06 -2.25
CA ALA A 195 2.66 -21.34 -2.59
C ALA A 195 3.65 -21.21 -3.76
N LYS A 196 3.30 -20.44 -4.81
CA LYS A 196 4.22 -20.16 -5.93
C LYS A 196 5.49 -19.44 -5.46
N ILE A 197 5.35 -18.41 -4.61
CA ILE A 197 6.48 -17.65 -4.05
C ILE A 197 7.41 -18.58 -3.25
N ILE A 198 6.84 -19.40 -2.35
CA ILE A 198 7.62 -20.31 -1.50
C ILE A 198 8.36 -21.35 -2.36
N ALA A 199 7.66 -21.96 -3.30
CA ALA A 199 8.25 -22.97 -4.19
C ALA A 199 9.36 -22.37 -5.09
N THR A 200 9.18 -21.16 -5.59
CA THR A 200 10.18 -20.44 -6.36
C THR A 200 11.42 -20.13 -5.51
N HIS A 201 11.21 -19.64 -4.29
CA HIS A 201 12.30 -19.31 -3.37
C HIS A 201 13.17 -20.52 -3.00
N ARG A 202 12.54 -21.69 -2.85
CA ARG A 202 13.24 -22.96 -2.58
C ARG A 202 13.93 -23.56 -3.81
N GLY A 203 13.61 -23.06 -5.00
CA GLY A 203 14.06 -23.65 -6.25
C GLY A 203 13.28 -24.87 -6.72
N ASP A 204 12.14 -25.18 -6.11
CA ASP A 204 11.25 -26.27 -6.48
C ASP A 204 10.48 -25.95 -7.78
N LYS A 205 10.31 -24.68 -8.09
CA LYS A 205 9.75 -24.17 -9.34
C LYS A 205 10.67 -23.14 -9.98
N ALA A 206 10.69 -23.10 -11.30
CA ALA A 206 11.38 -22.07 -12.05
C ALA A 206 10.75 -20.70 -11.75
N GLY A 207 11.58 -19.73 -11.42
CA GLY A 207 11.16 -18.35 -11.22
C GLY A 207 11.33 -17.48 -12.47
N LEU A 208 11.07 -16.19 -12.32
CA LEU A 208 11.20 -15.19 -13.38
C LEU A 208 12.58 -15.24 -14.06
N THR A 209 13.64 -15.38 -13.28
CA THR A 209 15.02 -15.41 -13.78
C THR A 209 15.32 -16.58 -14.73
N GLY A 210 14.49 -17.63 -14.70
CA GLY A 210 14.58 -18.79 -15.59
C GLY A 210 13.82 -18.61 -16.92
N THR A 211 13.05 -17.54 -17.08
CA THR A 211 12.27 -17.31 -18.31
C THR A 211 13.16 -16.78 -19.45
N ASP A 212 12.83 -17.18 -20.69
CA ASP A 212 13.56 -16.73 -21.87
C ASP A 212 13.50 -15.19 -22.03
N GLU A 213 12.38 -14.59 -21.65
CA GLU A 213 12.20 -13.14 -21.68
C GLU A 213 13.17 -12.44 -20.74
N PHE A 214 13.23 -12.88 -19.48
CA PHE A 214 14.14 -12.29 -18.50
C PHE A 214 15.60 -12.48 -18.92
N GLN A 215 15.99 -13.69 -19.33
CA GLN A 215 17.36 -13.99 -19.77
C GLN A 215 17.79 -13.16 -20.98
N ARG A 216 16.86 -12.91 -21.91
CA ARG A 216 17.11 -12.05 -23.08
C ARG A 216 17.34 -10.61 -22.66
N LEU A 217 16.52 -10.07 -21.75
CA LEU A 217 16.67 -8.71 -21.25
C LEU A 217 17.90 -8.56 -20.34
N ALA A 218 18.17 -9.54 -19.50
CA ALA A 218 19.31 -9.52 -18.58
C ALA A 218 20.67 -9.74 -19.23
N LYS A 219 20.70 -10.07 -20.54
CA LYS A 219 21.94 -10.39 -21.22
C LYS A 219 22.93 -9.22 -21.19
N GLY A 220 24.06 -9.43 -20.51
CA GLY A 220 25.14 -8.43 -20.36
C GLY A 220 24.91 -7.44 -19.21
N LEU A 221 23.82 -7.55 -18.46
CA LEU A 221 23.51 -6.72 -17.31
C LEU A 221 24.07 -7.37 -16.03
N ASP A 222 24.78 -6.60 -15.22
CA ASP A 222 25.10 -7.02 -13.84
C ASP A 222 23.86 -6.83 -12.97
N LEU A 223 23.29 -7.93 -12.49
CA LEU A 223 22.04 -7.94 -11.68
C LEU A 223 22.27 -7.43 -10.24
N LYS A 224 23.21 -6.52 -10.04
CA LYS A 224 23.43 -5.81 -8.78
C LYS A 224 22.92 -4.38 -8.89
N GLY A 225 22.18 -3.95 -7.88
CA GLY A 225 21.63 -2.60 -7.83
C GLY A 225 20.93 -2.33 -6.51
N ASN A 226 20.43 -1.11 -6.37
CA ASN A 226 19.64 -0.67 -5.22
C ASN A 226 18.14 -0.68 -5.55
N HIS A 227 17.81 -0.41 -6.82
CA HIS A 227 16.44 -0.48 -7.30
C HIS A 227 16.37 -1.35 -8.56
N PHE A 228 15.28 -2.07 -8.68
CA PHE A 228 15.03 -2.99 -9.78
C PHE A 228 13.62 -2.76 -10.31
N PHE A 229 13.50 -2.84 -11.62
CA PHE A 229 12.24 -2.75 -12.33
C PHE A 229 12.19 -3.79 -13.44
N PHE A 230 11.07 -4.50 -13.53
CA PHE A 230 10.79 -5.44 -14.62
C PHE A 230 9.34 -5.29 -15.07
N ALA A 231 9.12 -5.29 -16.38
CA ALA A 231 7.82 -5.42 -16.98
C ALA A 231 7.89 -6.41 -18.16
N SER A 232 6.96 -7.35 -18.15
CA SER A 232 6.84 -8.45 -19.11
C SER A 232 5.89 -8.10 -20.26
N GLU A 233 6.06 -8.76 -21.39
CA GLU A 233 5.09 -8.78 -22.49
C GLU A 233 3.70 -9.28 -22.08
N LEU A 234 3.59 -9.98 -20.94
CA LEU A 234 2.31 -10.45 -20.39
C LEU A 234 1.33 -9.31 -20.14
N ILE A 235 1.83 -8.12 -19.77
CA ILE A 235 0.99 -6.92 -19.58
C ILE A 235 0.33 -6.56 -20.90
N GLY A 236 1.14 -6.44 -21.96
CA GLY A 236 0.63 -6.07 -23.30
C GLY A 236 -0.37 -7.10 -23.84
N LYS A 237 -0.01 -8.37 -23.74
CA LYS A 237 -0.90 -9.48 -24.15
C LYS A 237 -2.23 -9.50 -23.41
N THR A 238 -2.27 -9.04 -22.16
CA THR A 238 -3.49 -8.99 -21.34
C THR A 238 -4.30 -7.72 -21.60
N VAL A 239 -3.64 -6.57 -21.71
CA VAL A 239 -4.30 -5.25 -21.73
C VAL A 239 -4.75 -4.87 -23.17
N ALA A 240 -3.97 -5.21 -24.18
CA ALA A 240 -4.28 -4.82 -25.55
C ALA A 240 -5.67 -5.28 -26.04
N PRO A 241 -6.07 -6.55 -25.87
CA PRO A 241 -7.39 -7.02 -26.31
C PRO A 241 -8.55 -6.30 -25.59
N ILE A 242 -8.36 -5.94 -24.32
CA ILE A 242 -9.36 -5.22 -23.53
C ILE A 242 -9.56 -3.80 -24.12
N ILE A 243 -8.46 -3.12 -24.43
CA ILE A 243 -8.51 -1.78 -24.98
C ILE A 243 -9.09 -1.80 -26.39
N GLU A 244 -8.70 -2.76 -27.24
CA GLU A 244 -9.26 -2.93 -28.57
C GLU A 244 -10.78 -3.10 -28.50
N THR A 245 -11.28 -4.01 -27.65
CA THR A 245 -12.72 -4.21 -27.44
C THR A 245 -13.42 -2.93 -26.92
N ALA A 246 -12.81 -2.25 -25.96
CA ALA A 246 -13.37 -1.01 -25.43
C ALA A 246 -13.43 0.12 -26.48
N MET A 247 -12.45 0.16 -27.37
CA MET A 247 -12.40 1.14 -28.45
C MET A 247 -13.35 0.82 -29.63
N GLU A 248 -13.58 -0.47 -29.91
CA GLU A 248 -14.63 -0.88 -30.84
C GLU A 248 -16.01 -0.42 -30.36
N ALA A 249 -16.26 -0.55 -29.02
CA ALA A 249 -17.51 -0.10 -28.40
C ALA A 249 -17.63 1.43 -28.34
N ASN A 250 -16.51 2.15 -28.20
CA ASN A 250 -16.44 3.61 -28.08
C ASN A 250 -15.30 4.16 -28.97
N PRO A 251 -15.51 4.31 -30.27
CA PRO A 251 -14.49 4.78 -31.21
C PRO A 251 -13.95 6.16 -30.82
N LEU A 252 -12.64 6.35 -30.99
CA LEU A 252 -12.04 7.67 -30.80
C LEU A 252 -12.60 8.70 -31.79
N PRO A 253 -12.64 9.99 -31.38
CA PRO A 253 -13.11 11.06 -32.29
C PRO A 253 -12.31 11.08 -33.60
N PRO A 254 -12.95 11.49 -34.73
CA PRO A 254 -12.25 11.63 -36.03
C PRO A 254 -11.03 12.54 -35.89
N GLY A 255 -9.89 12.09 -36.43
CA GLY A 255 -8.63 12.84 -36.37
C GLY A 255 -7.64 12.35 -35.31
N PHE A 256 -8.01 11.41 -34.47
CA PHE A 256 -7.04 10.69 -33.65
C PHE A 256 -6.18 9.77 -34.54
N PRO A 257 -4.87 9.66 -34.28
CA PRO A 257 -4.01 8.72 -35.00
C PRO A 257 -4.47 7.29 -34.74
N ASP A 258 -4.31 6.44 -35.73
CA ASP A 258 -4.49 4.99 -35.59
C ASP A 258 -3.33 4.47 -34.71
N ILE A 259 -3.65 4.02 -33.50
CA ILE A 259 -2.68 3.56 -32.51
C ILE A 259 -2.71 2.04 -32.52
N ASP A 260 -1.58 1.43 -32.86
CA ASP A 260 -1.36 0.00 -32.62
C ASP A 260 -1.18 -0.23 -31.10
N TRP A 261 -2.28 -0.55 -30.44
CA TRP A 261 -2.30 -0.77 -29.00
C TRP A 261 -1.51 -2.00 -28.58
N ALA A 262 -1.49 -3.05 -29.40
CA ALA A 262 -0.68 -4.23 -29.14
C ALA A 262 0.81 -3.87 -29.09
N ALA A 263 1.29 -3.06 -30.05
CA ALA A 263 2.65 -2.56 -30.04
C ALA A 263 2.92 -1.56 -28.90
N ALA A 264 1.94 -0.69 -28.60
CA ALA A 264 2.07 0.31 -27.54
C ALA A 264 2.20 -0.31 -26.15
N TYR A 265 1.52 -1.43 -25.90
CA TYR A 265 1.58 -2.15 -24.62
C TYR A 265 2.59 -3.31 -24.59
N ASN A 266 3.16 -3.68 -25.73
CA ASN A 266 4.20 -4.74 -25.79
C ASN A 266 5.57 -4.20 -25.35
N MET A 267 5.58 -3.62 -24.15
CA MET A 267 6.78 -3.05 -23.54
C MET A 267 7.41 -4.06 -22.62
N GLN A 268 8.54 -4.62 -23.05
CA GLN A 268 9.37 -5.46 -22.21
C GLN A 268 10.54 -4.62 -21.73
N THR A 269 10.76 -4.61 -20.43
CA THR A 269 11.85 -3.84 -19.87
C THR A 269 12.40 -4.46 -18.60
N LEU A 270 13.69 -4.34 -18.42
CA LEU A 270 14.41 -4.66 -17.20
C LEU A 270 15.35 -3.51 -16.91
N GLY A 271 15.16 -2.85 -15.79
CA GLY A 271 15.92 -1.71 -15.35
C GLY A 271 16.55 -1.92 -13.99
N LEU A 272 17.75 -1.41 -13.83
CA LEU A 272 18.47 -1.35 -12.58
C LEU A 272 18.91 0.09 -12.30
N VAL A 273 18.84 0.48 -11.03
CA VAL A 273 19.46 1.71 -10.55
C VAL A 273 20.52 1.34 -9.54
N ARG A 274 21.74 1.81 -9.78
CA ARG A 274 22.86 1.70 -8.86
C ARG A 274 23.14 3.05 -8.24
N VAL A 275 23.28 3.08 -6.93
CA VAL A 275 23.74 4.24 -6.20
C VAL A 275 25.27 4.15 -6.14
N GLU A 276 25.93 5.06 -6.81
CA GLU A 276 27.38 5.15 -6.90
C GLU A 276 27.88 6.34 -6.06
N PRO A 277 29.17 6.41 -5.69
CA PRO A 277 29.70 7.51 -4.89
C PRO A 277 29.50 8.90 -5.50
N ASP A 278 29.37 8.99 -6.82
CA ASP A 278 29.24 10.24 -7.58
C ASP A 278 27.84 10.45 -8.19
N GLY A 279 26.88 9.56 -7.90
CA GLY A 279 25.51 9.73 -8.39
C GLY A 279 24.72 8.44 -8.55
N PHE A 280 23.75 8.49 -9.45
CA PHE A 280 22.95 7.31 -9.84
C PHE A 280 23.32 6.87 -11.25
N VAL A 281 23.47 5.57 -11.43
CA VAL A 281 23.58 4.93 -12.74
C VAL A 281 22.28 4.14 -12.97
N VAL A 282 21.51 4.55 -13.95
CA VAL A 282 20.32 3.85 -14.42
C VAL A 282 20.69 3.08 -15.67
N GLU A 283 20.58 1.76 -15.63
CA GLU A 283 20.77 0.89 -16.78
C GLU A 283 19.46 0.21 -17.12
N ASN A 284 19.01 0.37 -18.37
CA ASN A 284 17.72 -0.09 -18.82
C ASN A 284 17.86 -0.89 -20.12
N HIS A 285 17.35 -2.10 -20.11
CA HIS A 285 17.24 -2.99 -21.25
C HIS A 285 15.77 -3.13 -21.64
N SER A 286 15.38 -2.61 -22.80
CA SER A 286 13.98 -2.56 -23.19
C SER A 286 13.77 -2.83 -24.68
N THR A 287 12.53 -3.12 -25.04
CA THR A 287 12.10 -3.21 -26.45
C THR A 287 11.57 -1.89 -27.01
N SER A 288 11.31 -0.89 -26.16
CA SER A 288 10.57 0.34 -26.52
C SER A 288 11.26 1.66 -26.16
N GLY A 289 12.47 1.60 -25.60
CA GLY A 289 13.28 2.78 -25.25
C GLY A 289 12.98 3.42 -23.88
N LEU A 290 13.93 4.28 -23.45
CA LEU A 290 14.02 4.82 -22.09
C LEU A 290 12.79 5.64 -21.68
N PHE A 291 12.23 6.43 -22.58
CA PHE A 291 11.09 7.30 -22.25
C PHE A 291 9.89 6.49 -21.76
N ASN A 292 9.58 5.38 -22.44
CA ASN A 292 8.50 4.49 -22.02
C ASN A 292 8.85 3.77 -20.72
N SER A 293 10.11 3.39 -20.54
CA SER A 293 10.60 2.74 -19.31
C SER A 293 10.56 3.69 -18.11
N VAL A 294 10.92 4.96 -18.29
CA VAL A 294 10.83 5.99 -17.23
C VAL A 294 9.38 6.30 -16.88
N ALA A 295 8.49 6.37 -17.86
CA ALA A 295 7.05 6.54 -17.59
C ALA A 295 6.47 5.37 -16.79
N MET A 296 6.92 4.14 -17.03
CA MET A 296 6.58 2.97 -16.24
C MET A 296 7.21 2.99 -14.84
N GLN A 297 8.48 3.39 -14.73
CA GLN A 297 9.16 3.54 -13.43
C GLN A 297 8.55 4.67 -12.59
N ALA A 298 8.09 5.74 -13.21
CA ALA A 298 7.41 6.85 -12.52
C ALA A 298 6.03 6.49 -11.95
N GLY A 299 5.61 5.23 -12.07
CA GLY A 299 4.42 4.73 -11.37
C GLY A 299 3.09 4.93 -12.11
N VAL A 300 3.11 5.34 -13.38
CA VAL A 300 1.85 5.57 -14.12
C VAL A 300 1.16 4.25 -14.44
N VAL A 301 1.89 3.22 -14.85
CA VAL A 301 1.31 1.90 -15.17
C VAL A 301 1.04 1.05 -13.92
N PRO A 302 1.95 0.94 -12.93
CA PRO A 302 1.64 0.25 -11.68
C PRO A 302 0.47 0.86 -10.92
N VAL A 303 0.33 2.20 -10.97
CA VAL A 303 -0.80 2.90 -10.37
C VAL A 303 -2.09 2.62 -11.13
N ALA A 304 -2.08 2.55 -12.45
CA ALA A 304 -3.28 2.24 -13.23
C ALA A 304 -3.74 0.79 -13.03
N VAL A 305 -2.83 -0.19 -13.08
CA VAL A 305 -3.14 -1.61 -12.86
C VAL A 305 -3.43 -1.88 -11.37
N GLY A 306 -2.61 -1.37 -10.48
CA GLY A 306 -2.82 -1.50 -9.03
C GLY A 306 -4.03 -0.68 -8.54
N ALA A 307 -4.28 0.51 -9.09
CA ALA A 307 -5.45 1.31 -8.74
C ALA A 307 -6.75 0.67 -9.23
N GLY A 308 -6.76 0.10 -10.44
CA GLY A 308 -7.92 -0.66 -10.94
C GLY A 308 -8.26 -1.85 -10.06
N MET A 309 -7.26 -2.51 -9.47
CA MET A 309 -7.43 -3.65 -8.58
C MET A 309 -7.60 -3.26 -7.10
N LEU A 310 -6.91 -2.22 -6.64
CA LEU A 310 -6.87 -1.83 -5.22
C LEU A 310 -7.90 -0.75 -4.86
N LEU A 311 -8.34 0.11 -5.80
CA LEU A 311 -9.30 1.17 -5.50
C LEU A 311 -10.62 0.64 -4.91
N PRO A 312 -11.24 -0.46 -5.39
CA PRO A 312 -12.42 -1.01 -4.75
C PRO A 312 -12.13 -1.56 -3.34
N ALA A 313 -10.98 -2.21 -3.14
CA ALA A 313 -10.57 -2.75 -1.84
C ALA A 313 -10.21 -1.63 -0.85
N LEU A 314 -9.48 -0.60 -1.29
CA LEU A 314 -9.15 0.59 -0.51
C LEU A 314 -10.39 1.42 -0.16
N ALA A 315 -11.34 1.58 -1.09
CA ALA A 315 -12.60 2.27 -0.82
C ALA A 315 -13.42 1.55 0.26
N GLN A 316 -13.47 0.22 0.23
CA GLN A 316 -14.12 -0.59 1.26
C GLN A 316 -13.37 -0.56 2.58
N ALA A 317 -12.04 -0.68 2.56
CA ALA A 317 -11.19 -0.56 3.75
C ALA A 317 -11.34 0.82 4.40
N LYS A 318 -11.35 1.91 3.61
CA LYS A 318 -11.60 3.27 4.07
C LYS A 318 -12.99 3.40 4.71
N THR A 319 -14.03 2.84 4.07
CA THR A 319 -15.39 2.87 4.61
C THR A 319 -15.51 2.08 5.92
N ARG A 320 -14.84 0.93 6.03
CA ARG A 320 -14.77 0.14 7.28
C ARG A 320 -14.00 0.88 8.37
N ALA A 321 -12.84 1.47 8.03
CA ALA A 321 -12.06 2.28 8.97
C ALA A 321 -12.86 3.48 9.48
N GLN A 322 -13.61 4.17 8.62
CA GLN A 322 -14.50 5.26 9.02
C GLN A 322 -15.63 4.77 9.94
N ARG A 323 -16.22 3.59 9.68
CA ARG A 323 -17.22 2.98 10.58
C ARG A 323 -16.64 2.65 11.94
N ILE A 324 -15.44 2.05 11.98
CA ILE A 324 -14.75 1.71 13.24
C ILE A 324 -14.42 2.99 14.01
N ALA A 325 -13.91 4.03 13.35
CA ALA A 325 -13.66 5.34 13.96
C ALA A 325 -14.95 5.94 14.53
N CYS A 326 -16.06 5.89 13.78
CA CYS A 326 -17.37 6.36 14.25
C CYS A 326 -17.86 5.57 15.48
N VAL A 327 -17.74 4.24 15.47
CA VAL A 327 -18.09 3.38 16.61
C VAL A 327 -17.23 3.70 17.82
N ASN A 328 -15.92 3.91 17.64
CA ASN A 328 -15.03 4.29 18.74
C ASN A 328 -15.35 5.67 19.30
N ASN A 329 -15.64 6.64 18.45
CA ASN A 329 -16.09 7.96 18.90
C ASN A 329 -17.39 7.88 19.71
N LEU A 330 -18.36 7.08 19.25
CA LEU A 330 -19.60 6.87 19.99
C LEU A 330 -19.38 6.17 21.33
N LYS A 331 -18.46 5.20 21.40
CA LYS A 331 -18.04 4.57 22.66
C LYS A 331 -17.41 5.58 23.62
N GLN A 332 -16.53 6.46 23.14
CA GLN A 332 -15.90 7.51 23.94
C GLN A 332 -16.95 8.50 24.47
N ILE A 333 -17.88 8.92 23.62
CA ILE A 333 -18.99 9.77 24.04
C ILE A 333 -19.84 9.05 25.10
N GLY A 334 -20.18 7.78 24.89
CA GLY A 334 -20.94 7.00 25.88
C GLY A 334 -20.21 6.84 27.22
N LEU A 335 -18.87 6.70 27.16
CA LEU A 335 -18.05 6.67 28.37
C LEU A 335 -18.04 8.01 29.10
N ALA A 336 -17.90 9.12 28.36
CA ALA A 336 -17.96 10.47 28.92
C ALA A 336 -19.29 10.73 29.62
N PHE A 337 -20.42 10.35 29.03
CA PHE A 337 -21.73 10.43 29.68
C PHE A 337 -21.81 9.59 30.97
N ARG A 338 -21.21 8.40 30.97
CA ARG A 338 -21.16 7.55 32.19
C ARG A 338 -20.33 8.18 33.29
N ILE A 339 -19.15 8.73 32.95
CA ILE A 339 -18.29 9.42 33.91
C ILE A 339 -19.05 10.61 34.49
N TYR A 340 -19.68 11.44 33.65
CA TYR A 340 -20.48 12.57 34.10
C TYR A 340 -21.62 12.13 35.03
N ALA A 341 -22.34 11.06 34.71
CA ALA A 341 -23.42 10.55 35.53
C ALA A 341 -22.92 10.06 36.90
N THR A 342 -21.75 9.38 36.92
CA THR A 342 -21.14 8.92 38.19
C THR A 342 -20.78 10.09 39.10
N ASP A 343 -20.29 11.21 38.55
CA ASP A 343 -19.92 12.41 39.29
C ASP A 343 -21.14 13.22 39.72
N ASN A 344 -22.33 13.01 39.08
CA ASN A 344 -23.54 13.77 39.29
C ASN A 344 -24.71 12.93 39.85
N GLN A 345 -24.45 11.94 40.70
CA GLN A 345 -25.48 11.11 41.38
C GLN A 345 -26.35 10.33 40.37
N ASP A 346 -25.74 9.68 39.37
CA ASP A 346 -26.38 8.95 38.28
C ASP A 346 -27.31 9.79 37.40
N ARG A 347 -27.09 11.12 37.37
CA ARG A 347 -27.86 12.04 36.51
C ARG A 347 -27.05 12.43 35.28
N PHE A 348 -27.67 12.35 34.12
CA PHE A 348 -27.07 12.79 32.85
C PHE A 348 -27.11 14.34 32.70
N PRO A 349 -26.30 14.94 31.82
CA PRO A 349 -26.20 16.39 31.65
C PRO A 349 -27.57 17.11 31.52
N TRP A 350 -28.52 16.53 30.81
CA TRP A 350 -29.85 17.10 30.62
C TRP A 350 -30.79 16.99 31.88
N GLN A 351 -30.37 16.26 32.88
CA GLN A 351 -31.06 16.12 34.17
C GLN A 351 -30.50 17.02 35.28
N VAL A 352 -29.31 17.59 35.03
CA VAL A 352 -28.58 18.45 35.97
C VAL A 352 -28.84 19.92 35.62
N PRO A 353 -29.21 20.78 36.60
CA PRO A 353 -29.41 22.22 36.37
C PRO A 353 -28.11 22.87 35.87
N GLN A 354 -28.25 23.93 35.06
CA GLN A 354 -27.13 24.66 34.50
C GLN A 354 -26.23 25.29 35.60
N VAL A 355 -26.84 25.68 36.71
CA VAL A 355 -26.09 26.24 37.88
C VAL A 355 -25.24 25.19 38.59
N GLU A 356 -25.51 23.92 38.37
CA GLU A 356 -24.78 22.77 38.88
C GLU A 356 -23.84 22.14 37.81
N GLY A 357 -23.65 22.81 36.67
CA GLY A 357 -22.81 22.33 35.59
C GLY A 357 -23.51 21.44 34.56
N GLY A 358 -24.84 21.33 34.60
CA GLY A 358 -25.60 20.56 33.62
C GLY A 358 -26.24 21.41 32.52
N THR A 359 -27.15 20.81 31.76
CA THR A 359 -27.79 21.43 30.58
C THR A 359 -29.34 21.39 30.64
N ALA A 360 -29.93 21.12 31.81
CA ALA A 360 -31.34 20.91 31.98
C ALA A 360 -32.30 22.05 31.51
N LYS A 361 -31.79 23.30 31.46
CA LYS A 361 -32.56 24.46 30.96
C LYS A 361 -32.33 24.74 29.47
N ILE A 362 -31.27 24.22 28.87
CA ILE A 362 -30.88 24.59 27.52
C ILE A 362 -31.55 23.71 26.48
N ALA A 363 -31.84 22.46 26.85
CA ALA A 363 -32.30 21.43 25.93
C ALA A 363 -33.74 20.97 26.19
N ARG A 364 -34.54 21.72 26.97
CA ARG A 364 -35.96 21.37 27.10
C ARG A 364 -36.77 21.91 25.91
N PRO A 365 -37.64 21.08 25.32
CA PRO A 365 -38.66 21.58 24.40
C PRO A 365 -39.50 22.66 25.08
N ARG A 366 -39.94 23.67 24.34
CA ARG A 366 -40.67 24.83 24.87
C ARG A 366 -42.02 24.49 25.47
N SER A 367 -42.60 23.33 25.16
CA SER A 367 -43.80 22.77 25.80
C SER A 367 -43.76 21.24 25.74
N ASP A 368 -44.45 20.58 26.73
CA ASP A 368 -44.57 19.12 26.76
C ASP A 368 -45.41 18.55 25.59
N THR A 369 -46.08 19.43 24.83
CA THR A 369 -46.94 19.08 23.68
C THR A 369 -46.27 19.33 22.34
N ASP A 370 -45.21 20.17 22.28
CA ASP A 370 -44.46 20.47 21.04
C ASP A 370 -43.24 19.58 20.86
N ALA A 371 -43.09 18.62 21.73
CA ALA A 371 -41.96 17.70 21.67
C ALA A 371 -42.05 16.86 20.40
N LEU A 372 -41.20 17.18 19.44
CA LEU A 372 -40.63 16.20 18.53
C LEU A 372 -41.29 16.03 17.15
N LEU A 373 -42.30 16.79 16.77
CA LEU A 373 -42.87 16.69 15.41
C LEU A 373 -42.90 18.06 14.71
N ASP A 374 -42.47 18.11 13.47
CA ASP A 374 -42.69 19.27 12.61
C ASP A 374 -44.16 19.39 12.18
N SER A 375 -44.49 20.44 11.44
CA SER A 375 -45.84 20.65 10.90
C SER A 375 -46.38 19.51 10.02
N ASN A 376 -45.54 18.56 9.66
CA ASN A 376 -45.82 17.37 8.86
C ASN A 376 -45.80 16.07 9.69
N GLY A 377 -45.68 16.16 11.02
CA GLY A 377 -45.66 15.01 11.92
C GLY A 377 -44.31 14.26 11.93
N LYS A 378 -43.19 14.85 11.43
CA LYS A 378 -41.84 14.26 11.52
C LYS A 378 -41.17 14.62 12.83
N PRO A 379 -40.42 13.69 13.44
CA PRO A 379 -39.60 13.98 14.62
C PRO A 379 -38.62 15.11 14.33
N ILE A 380 -38.68 16.18 15.13
CA ILE A 380 -37.66 17.25 15.13
C ILE A 380 -36.61 16.85 16.16
N PHE A 381 -35.41 16.60 15.68
CA PHE A 381 -34.24 16.47 16.57
C PHE A 381 -34.00 17.82 17.26
N ASP A 382 -33.72 17.78 18.56
CA ASP A 382 -33.29 18.95 19.29
C ASP A 382 -32.09 19.60 18.64
N ALA A 383 -32.27 20.78 18.05
CA ALA A 383 -31.20 21.54 17.39
C ALA A 383 -30.10 21.93 18.37
N SER A 384 -30.37 21.87 19.67
CA SER A 384 -29.43 22.21 20.75
C SER A 384 -28.80 20.99 21.41
N ALA A 385 -29.05 19.77 20.91
CA ALA A 385 -28.52 18.52 21.50
C ALA A 385 -26.96 18.52 21.61
N TRP A 386 -26.25 19.25 20.76
CA TRP A 386 -24.80 19.42 20.82
C TRP A 386 -24.32 20.05 22.14
N GLN A 387 -25.16 20.84 22.83
CA GLN A 387 -24.84 21.46 24.11
C GLN A 387 -24.68 20.44 25.23
N HIS A 388 -25.29 19.26 25.12
CA HIS A 388 -25.09 18.18 26.08
C HIS A 388 -23.68 17.62 26.05
N PHE A 389 -22.98 17.79 24.95
CA PHE A 389 -21.60 17.33 24.80
C PHE A 389 -20.55 18.35 25.27
N GLN A 390 -20.96 19.63 25.49
CA GLN A 390 -20.04 20.67 25.93
C GLN A 390 -19.63 20.56 27.41
N VAL A 391 -20.38 19.80 28.19
CA VAL A 391 -20.15 19.63 29.63
C VAL A 391 -19.51 18.27 29.97
N LEU A 392 -19.22 17.47 28.94
CA LEU A 392 -18.51 16.19 29.04
C LEU A 392 -17.01 16.40 28.87
#